data_2ac9d2d126bfbe7a9bb2579557c732a5
#
_entry.id   2ac9d2d126bfbe7a9bb2579557c732a5
#
_cell.length_a   1.000
_cell.length_b   1.000
_cell.length_c   1.000
_cell.angle_alpha   90.00
_cell.angle_beta   90.00
_cell.angle_gamma   90.00
#
_symmetry.space_group_name_H-M   'P 1'
#
loop_
_entity.id
_entity.type
_entity.pdbx_description
1 polymer ?
#
loop_
_entity_poly.entity_id
_entity_poly.type
_entity_poly.pdbx_seq_one_letter_code
_entity_poly.pdbx_strand_id
1 'polypeptide(L)'
;MCIRDSLFLVLAALFWSGNFIVGKFATLFEIPPLTLNVFRWISVWFILIPFTYKEIYKNLPYIKKNWLVISFMGVITISTFNSVVYFALNYTQVINAVLMLAAIPAATIVLSSLMKIEKTNIFQISGLLLSIIGLSLIHI
;
A
#
# COMPACT_ATOMS: atom_id res chain seq x y z
N MET A 1 14.44 15.24 -12.01
CA MET A 1 14.26 13.78 -11.80
C MET A 1 15.06 13.05 -12.85
N CYS A 2 15.92 12.11 -12.46
CA CYS A 2 16.66 11.30 -13.43
C CYS A 2 15.71 10.31 -14.13
N ILE A 3 15.93 10.05 -15.42
CA ILE A 3 15.16 9.05 -16.21
C ILE A 3 15.11 7.69 -15.49
N ARG A 4 16.21 7.32 -14.84
CA ARG A 4 16.33 6.11 -14.03
C ARG A 4 15.32 6.06 -12.88
N ASP A 5 15.12 7.19 -12.17
CA ASP A 5 14.19 7.25 -11.03
C ASP A 5 12.74 7.13 -11.51
N SER A 6 12.42 7.77 -12.65
CA SER A 6 11.11 7.63 -13.28
C SER A 6 10.83 6.20 -13.73
N LEU A 7 11.82 5.50 -14.27
CA LEU A 7 11.70 4.09 -14.66
C LEU A 7 11.42 3.20 -13.45
N PHE A 8 12.16 3.40 -12.34
CA PHE A 8 11.91 2.63 -11.11
C PHE A 8 10.52 2.88 -10.54
N LEU A 9 10.02 4.11 -10.60
CA LEU A 9 8.65 4.42 -10.16
C LEU A 9 7.60 3.71 -11.01
N VAL A 10 7.77 3.71 -12.33
CA VAL A 10 6.85 2.98 -13.24
C VAL A 10 6.89 1.48 -12.97
N LEU A 11 8.08 0.89 -12.82
CA LEU A 11 8.21 -0.53 -12.48
C LEU A 11 7.58 -0.86 -11.13
N ALA A 12 7.78 -0.02 -10.12
CA ALA A 12 7.16 -0.20 -8.80
C ALA A 12 5.63 -0.18 -8.90
N ALA A 13 5.06 0.75 -9.67
CA ALA A 13 3.62 0.83 -9.89
C ALA A 13 3.08 -0.40 -10.64
N LEU A 14 3.80 -0.89 -11.65
CA LEU A 14 3.46 -2.12 -12.38
C LEU A 14 3.45 -3.35 -11.47
N PHE A 15 4.51 -3.54 -10.69
CA PHE A 15 4.56 -4.65 -9.74
C PHE A 15 3.48 -4.53 -8.66
N TRP A 16 3.19 -3.31 -8.21
CA TRP A 16 2.13 -3.10 -7.21
C TRP A 16 0.75 -3.39 -7.78
N SER A 17 0.46 -2.98 -9.02
CA SER A 17 -0.81 -3.31 -9.68
C SER A 17 -0.99 -4.82 -9.87
N GLY A 18 0.08 -5.54 -10.20
CA GLY A 18 0.10 -7.00 -10.29
C GLY A 18 -0.35 -7.68 -8.99
N ASN A 19 -0.10 -7.07 -7.83
CA ASN A 19 -0.53 -7.58 -6.55
C ASN A 19 -2.07 -7.75 -6.45
N PHE A 20 -2.83 -6.81 -7.00
CA PHE A 20 -4.31 -6.88 -7.00
C PHE A 20 -4.82 -7.98 -7.92
N ILE A 21 -4.16 -8.18 -9.06
CA ILE A 21 -4.48 -9.24 -10.01
C ILE A 21 -4.26 -10.60 -9.35
N VAL A 22 -3.09 -10.80 -8.71
CA VAL A 22 -2.78 -12.04 -7.98
C VAL A 22 -3.77 -12.25 -6.83
N GLY A 23 -4.13 -11.19 -6.10
CA GLY A 23 -5.15 -11.25 -5.05
C GLY A 23 -6.49 -11.73 -5.58
N LYS A 24 -6.92 -11.25 -6.75
CA LYS A 24 -8.18 -11.69 -7.37
C LYS A 24 -8.10 -13.12 -7.89
N PHE A 25 -6.99 -13.53 -8.52
CA PHE A 25 -6.78 -14.91 -8.89
C PHE A 25 -6.87 -15.86 -7.69
N ALA A 26 -6.28 -15.48 -6.56
CA ALA A 26 -6.35 -16.28 -5.34
C ALA A 26 -7.81 -16.48 -4.86
N THR A 27 -8.69 -15.48 -5.04
CA THR A 27 -10.11 -15.66 -4.71
C THR A 27 -10.81 -16.66 -5.61
N LEU A 28 -10.42 -16.76 -6.89
CA LEU A 28 -10.96 -17.75 -7.83
C LEU A 28 -10.59 -19.19 -7.47
N PHE A 29 -9.44 -19.37 -6.81
CA PHE A 29 -8.97 -20.66 -6.31
C PHE A 29 -9.33 -20.90 -4.84
N GLU A 30 -10.22 -20.10 -4.27
CA GLU A 30 -10.70 -20.21 -2.88
C GLU A 30 -9.55 -20.16 -1.84
N ILE A 31 -8.43 -19.51 -2.16
CA ILE A 31 -7.30 -19.36 -1.25
C ILE A 31 -7.65 -18.31 -0.18
N PRO A 32 -7.59 -18.67 1.13
CA PRO A 32 -7.90 -17.72 2.19
C PRO A 32 -6.98 -16.49 2.13
N PRO A 33 -7.51 -15.26 2.30
CA PRO A 33 -6.75 -14.01 2.23
C PRO A 33 -5.52 -13.97 3.15
N LEU A 34 -5.65 -14.49 4.37
CA LEU A 34 -4.55 -14.57 5.33
C LEU A 34 -3.44 -15.51 4.85
N THR A 35 -3.81 -16.65 4.30
CA THR A 35 -2.85 -17.63 3.77
C THR A 35 -2.04 -17.01 2.63
N LEU A 36 -2.71 -16.37 1.67
CA LEU A 36 -2.05 -15.66 0.57
C LEU A 36 -1.07 -14.60 1.10
N ASN A 37 -1.51 -13.79 2.06
CA ASN A 37 -0.70 -12.72 2.64
C ASN A 37 0.56 -13.29 3.31
N VAL A 38 0.43 -14.33 4.14
CA VAL A 38 1.54 -14.96 4.86
C VAL A 38 2.56 -15.55 3.88
N PHE A 39 2.13 -16.38 2.91
CA PHE A 39 3.04 -16.98 1.95
C PHE A 39 3.77 -15.96 1.10
N ARG A 40 3.06 -14.91 0.67
CA ARG A 40 3.66 -13.82 -0.10
C ARG A 40 4.78 -13.12 0.68
N TRP A 41 4.52 -12.75 1.94
CA TRP A 41 5.52 -12.03 2.74
C TRP A 41 6.68 -12.92 3.17
N ILE A 42 6.44 -14.21 3.43
CA ILE A 42 7.50 -15.18 3.65
C ILE A 42 8.40 -15.28 2.41
N SER A 43 7.83 -15.38 1.22
CA SER A 43 8.58 -15.43 -0.04
C SER A 43 9.42 -14.16 -0.24
N VAL A 44 8.83 -12.99 -0.03
CA VAL A 44 9.54 -11.70 -0.10
C VAL A 44 10.70 -11.64 0.90
N TRP A 45 10.48 -12.12 2.13
CA TRP A 45 11.51 -12.17 3.16
C TRP A 45 12.71 -13.02 2.74
N PHE A 46 12.46 -14.23 2.21
CA PHE A 46 13.53 -15.10 1.70
C PHE A 46 14.31 -14.47 0.54
N ILE A 47 13.63 -13.76 -0.36
CA ILE A 47 14.27 -13.09 -1.49
C ILE A 47 15.11 -11.89 -1.03
N LEU A 48 14.60 -11.09 -0.07
CA LEU A 48 15.25 -9.85 0.33
C LEU A 48 16.38 -10.04 1.35
N ILE A 49 16.33 -11.08 2.17
CA ILE A 49 17.31 -11.28 3.25
C ILE A 49 18.76 -11.30 2.75
N PRO A 50 19.11 -11.98 1.63
CA PRO A 50 20.48 -11.99 1.11
C PRO A 50 21.02 -10.60 0.76
N PHE A 51 20.13 -9.67 0.40
CA PHE A 51 20.52 -8.31 0.00
C PHE A 51 20.55 -7.34 1.17
N THR A 52 19.72 -7.58 2.19
CA THR A 52 19.47 -6.62 3.28
C THR A 52 20.15 -7.01 4.60
N TYR A 53 20.67 -8.23 4.75
CA TYR A 53 21.18 -8.74 6.04
C TYR A 53 22.29 -7.86 6.64
N LYS A 54 23.18 -7.30 5.82
CA LYS A 54 24.26 -6.42 6.28
C LYS A 54 23.73 -5.13 6.89
N GLU A 55 22.74 -4.51 6.24
CA GLU A 55 22.11 -3.29 6.74
C GLU A 55 21.28 -3.56 8.00
N ILE A 56 20.59 -4.69 8.05
CA ILE A 56 19.84 -5.13 9.23
C ILE A 56 20.80 -5.31 10.42
N TYR A 57 21.92 -6.00 10.19
CA TYR A 57 22.90 -6.26 11.25
C TYR A 57 23.54 -4.95 11.78
N LYS A 58 23.87 -4.02 10.87
CA LYS A 58 24.42 -2.70 11.20
C LYS A 58 23.45 -1.87 12.05
N ASN A 59 22.15 -1.95 11.74
CA ASN A 59 21.12 -1.18 12.41
C ASN A 59 20.40 -1.96 13.54
N LEU A 60 20.91 -3.12 13.91
CA LEU A 60 20.29 -3.99 14.91
C LEU A 60 20.08 -3.29 16.28
N PRO A 61 21.01 -2.43 16.80
CA PRO A 61 20.77 -1.69 18.03
C PRO A 61 19.59 -0.74 17.94
N TYR A 62 19.42 -0.05 16.81
CA TYR A 62 18.29 0.85 16.56
C TYR A 62 16.97 0.06 16.46
N ILE A 63 16.97 -1.06 15.75
CA ILE A 63 15.81 -1.95 15.61
C ILE A 63 15.38 -2.47 16.97
N LYS A 64 16.32 -2.95 17.79
CA LYS A 64 16.04 -3.42 19.15
C LYS A 64 15.50 -2.33 20.07
N LYS A 65 15.99 -1.11 19.94
CA LYS A 65 15.51 0.04 20.73
C LYS A 65 14.08 0.42 20.39
N ASN A 66 13.70 0.31 19.11
CA ASN A 66 12.40 0.77 18.59
C ASN A 66 11.50 -0.41 18.14
N TRP A 67 11.73 -1.60 18.64
CA TRP A 67 11.07 -2.82 18.16
C TRP A 67 9.54 -2.76 18.22
N LEU A 68 8.97 -2.11 19.25
CA LEU A 68 7.53 -1.94 19.39
C LEU A 68 6.91 -1.11 18.26
N VAL A 69 7.55 0.02 17.95
CA VAL A 69 7.05 0.91 16.88
C VAL A 69 7.18 0.22 15.52
N ILE A 70 8.32 -0.43 15.27
CA ILE A 70 8.58 -1.16 14.01
C ILE A 70 7.59 -2.31 13.86
N SER A 71 7.35 -3.09 14.92
CA SER A 71 6.39 -4.20 14.90
C SER A 71 4.96 -3.71 14.71
N PHE A 72 4.55 -2.65 15.41
CA PHE A 72 3.22 -2.05 15.27
C PHE A 72 2.98 -1.54 13.84
N MET A 73 3.95 -0.83 13.27
CA MET A 73 3.91 -0.40 11.88
C MET A 73 3.82 -1.60 10.92
N GLY A 74 4.62 -2.64 11.14
CA GLY A 74 4.58 -3.85 10.33
C GLY A 74 3.22 -4.56 10.37
N VAL A 75 2.62 -4.68 11.55
CA VAL A 75 1.29 -5.30 11.70
C VAL A 75 0.22 -4.48 10.96
N ILE A 76 0.21 -3.17 11.10
CA ILE A 76 -0.79 -2.33 10.44
C ILE A 76 -0.60 -2.33 8.92
N THR A 77 0.61 -2.06 8.43
CA THR A 77 0.84 -1.84 7.00
C THR A 77 0.93 -3.14 6.21
N ILE A 78 1.52 -4.17 6.78
CA ILE A 78 1.74 -5.45 6.10
C ILE A 78 0.60 -6.42 6.34
N SER A 79 0.31 -6.70 7.62
CA SER A 79 -0.68 -7.75 7.95
C SER A 79 -2.10 -7.23 7.75
N THR A 80 -2.48 -6.15 8.43
CA THR A 80 -3.87 -5.69 8.44
C THR A 80 -4.27 -5.14 7.07
N PHE A 81 -3.51 -4.19 6.52
CA PHE A 81 -3.86 -3.56 5.25
C PHE A 81 -3.99 -4.58 4.11
N ASN A 82 -2.98 -5.42 3.89
CA ASN A 82 -3.04 -6.39 2.80
C ASN A 82 -4.13 -7.44 3.00
N SER A 83 -4.34 -7.92 4.24
CA SER A 83 -5.39 -8.90 4.51
C SER A 83 -6.78 -8.33 4.27
N VAL A 84 -7.03 -7.07 4.65
CA VAL A 84 -8.30 -6.38 4.39
C VAL A 84 -8.52 -6.18 2.89
N VAL A 85 -7.49 -5.79 2.15
CA VAL A 85 -7.57 -5.65 0.67
C VAL A 85 -7.92 -7.00 0.03
N TYR A 86 -7.23 -8.08 0.38
CA TYR A 86 -7.53 -9.39 -0.18
C TYR A 86 -8.90 -9.92 0.22
N PHE A 87 -9.33 -9.64 1.45
CA PHE A 87 -10.69 -9.96 1.88
C PHE A 87 -11.72 -9.20 1.05
N ALA A 88 -11.52 -7.91 0.82
CA ALA A 88 -12.41 -7.09 -0.01
C ALA A 88 -12.51 -7.60 -1.46
N LEU A 89 -11.41 -8.13 -2.03
CA LEU A 89 -11.42 -8.70 -3.38
C LEU A 89 -12.31 -9.94 -3.55
N ASN A 90 -12.73 -10.60 -2.47
CA ASN A 90 -13.74 -11.65 -2.54
C ASN A 90 -15.13 -11.09 -2.90
N TYR A 91 -15.42 -9.85 -2.49
CA TYR A 91 -16.73 -9.23 -2.62
C TYR A 91 -16.81 -8.17 -3.72
N THR A 92 -15.67 -7.75 -4.28
CA THR A 92 -15.64 -6.68 -5.28
C THR A 92 -14.72 -7.01 -6.45
N GLN A 93 -14.85 -6.22 -7.52
CA GLN A 93 -13.94 -6.31 -8.67
C GLN A 93 -12.63 -5.58 -8.37
N VAL A 94 -11.55 -6.01 -9.02
CA VAL A 94 -10.21 -5.41 -8.87
C VAL A 94 -10.24 -3.90 -9.15
N ILE A 95 -10.97 -3.49 -10.18
CA ILE A 95 -11.07 -2.09 -10.58
C ILE A 95 -11.63 -1.21 -9.44
N ASN A 96 -12.68 -1.68 -8.77
CA ASN A 96 -13.29 -0.93 -7.66
C ASN A 96 -12.33 -0.82 -6.48
N ALA A 97 -11.61 -1.91 -6.14
CA ALA A 97 -10.63 -1.90 -5.07
C ALA A 97 -9.47 -0.93 -5.36
N VAL A 98 -8.96 -0.91 -6.59
CA VAL A 98 -7.87 0.00 -7.01
C VAL A 98 -8.34 1.45 -7.02
N LEU A 99 -9.56 1.72 -7.49
CA LEU A 99 -10.13 3.07 -7.49
C LEU A 99 -10.33 3.63 -6.08
N MET A 100 -10.70 2.79 -5.11
CA MET A 100 -10.77 3.21 -3.69
C MET A 100 -9.41 3.63 -3.14
N LEU A 101 -8.31 3.08 -3.64
CA LEU A 101 -6.96 3.52 -3.25
C LEU A 101 -6.63 4.92 -3.78
N ALA A 102 -7.25 5.36 -4.86
CA ALA A 102 -7.10 6.73 -5.35
C ALA A 102 -7.66 7.77 -4.36
N ALA A 103 -8.47 7.37 -3.39
CA ALA A 103 -8.90 8.22 -2.28
C ALA A 103 -7.82 8.46 -1.21
N ILE A 104 -6.73 7.66 -1.18
CA ILE A 104 -5.67 7.79 -0.17
C ILE A 104 -5.02 9.18 -0.18
N PRO A 105 -4.57 9.73 -1.32
CA PRO A 105 -4.00 11.08 -1.35
C PRO A 105 -4.99 12.14 -0.83
N ALA A 106 -6.27 11.97 -1.14
CA ALA A 106 -7.34 12.84 -0.67
C ALA A 106 -7.46 12.80 0.86
N ALA A 107 -7.54 11.60 1.42
CA ALA A 107 -7.57 11.40 2.88
C ALA A 107 -6.31 11.95 3.56
N THR A 108 -5.14 11.78 2.94
CA THR A 108 -3.88 12.30 3.47
C THR A 108 -3.88 13.83 3.55
N ILE A 109 -4.36 14.53 2.51
CA ILE A 109 -4.47 15.99 2.50
C ILE A 109 -5.42 16.47 3.61
N VAL A 110 -6.57 15.82 3.76
CA VAL A 110 -7.54 16.17 4.80
C VAL A 110 -6.96 15.97 6.19
N LEU A 111 -6.34 14.82 6.46
CA LEU A 111 -5.75 14.50 7.76
C LEU A 111 -4.59 15.43 8.11
N SER A 112 -3.65 15.69 7.17
CA SER A 112 -2.52 16.60 7.42
C SER A 112 -2.98 18.04 7.67
N SER A 113 -4.05 18.47 7.01
CA SER A 113 -4.66 19.78 7.26
C SER A 113 -5.32 19.86 8.64
N LEU A 114 -6.08 18.83 9.03
CA LEU A 114 -6.72 18.75 10.36
C LEU A 114 -5.67 18.72 11.49
N MET A 115 -4.59 17.98 11.29
CA MET A 115 -3.48 17.91 12.23
C MET A 115 -2.56 19.14 12.19
N LYS A 116 -2.83 20.12 11.30
CA LYS A 116 -2.02 21.35 11.10
C LYS A 116 -0.55 21.06 10.81
N ILE A 117 -0.25 19.90 10.19
CA ILE A 117 1.11 19.51 9.81
C ILE A 117 1.55 20.32 8.60
N GLU A 118 0.65 20.47 7.62
CA GLU A 118 0.91 21.23 6.39
C GLU A 118 -0.24 22.21 6.10
N LYS A 119 0.09 23.34 5.47
CA LYS A 119 -0.91 24.29 4.96
C LYS A 119 -1.36 23.80 3.59
N THR A 120 -2.62 23.53 3.45
CA THR A 120 -3.21 23.16 2.16
C THR A 120 -3.26 24.34 1.21
N ASN A 121 -2.85 24.12 -0.05
CA ASN A 121 -2.97 25.10 -1.12
C ASN A 121 -4.31 24.91 -1.85
N ILE A 122 -4.84 26.02 -2.43
CA ILE A 122 -6.08 26.02 -3.21
C ILE A 122 -6.04 25.01 -4.37
N PHE A 123 -4.87 24.81 -5.00
CA PHE A 123 -4.68 23.81 -6.05
C PHE A 123 -4.82 22.36 -5.55
N GLN A 124 -4.41 22.09 -4.31
CA GLN A 124 -4.58 20.78 -3.68
C GLN A 124 -6.06 20.51 -3.37
N ILE A 125 -6.77 21.54 -2.89
CA ILE A 125 -8.21 21.45 -2.63
C ILE A 125 -9.00 21.23 -3.92
N SER A 126 -8.67 21.94 -4.99
CA SER A 126 -9.34 21.75 -6.29
C SER A 126 -9.08 20.36 -6.88
N GLY A 127 -7.85 19.86 -6.82
CA GLY A 127 -7.51 18.50 -7.21
C GLY A 127 -8.24 17.43 -6.40
N LEU A 128 -8.40 17.66 -5.10
CA LEU A 128 -9.17 16.80 -4.18
C LEU A 128 -10.65 16.74 -4.61
N LEU A 129 -11.27 17.88 -4.86
CA LEU A 129 -12.67 17.95 -5.29
C LEU A 129 -12.88 17.23 -6.63
N LEU A 130 -12.00 17.45 -7.59
CA LEU A 130 -12.04 16.75 -8.88
C LEU A 130 -11.90 15.23 -8.71
N SER A 131 -11.01 14.77 -7.83
CA SER A 131 -10.82 13.35 -7.53
C SER A 131 -12.08 12.72 -6.90
N ILE A 132 -12.71 13.41 -5.96
CA ILE A 132 -13.96 12.94 -5.32
C ILE A 132 -15.11 12.87 -6.34
N ILE A 133 -15.23 13.88 -7.21
CA ILE A 133 -16.25 13.87 -8.28
C ILE A 133 -16.00 12.70 -9.23
N GLY A 134 -14.74 12.49 -9.66
CA GLY A 134 -14.38 11.36 -10.52
C GLY A 134 -14.71 10.00 -9.88
N LEU A 135 -14.41 9.83 -8.60
CA LEU A 135 -14.74 8.61 -7.85
C LEU A 135 -16.26 8.41 -7.69
N SER A 136 -17.02 9.47 -7.47
CA SER A 136 -18.49 9.38 -7.33
C SER A 136 -19.17 8.98 -8.62
N LEU A 137 -18.66 9.43 -9.79
CA LEU A 137 -19.19 9.05 -11.10
C LEU A 137 -19.03 7.54 -11.40
N ILE A 138 -18.02 6.90 -10.84
CA ILE A 138 -17.79 5.45 -11.01
C ILE A 138 -18.79 4.64 -10.19
N HIS A 139 -19.31 5.19 -9.10
CA HIS A 139 -20.29 4.52 -8.23
C HIS A 139 -21.72 4.57 -8.77
N ILE A 140 -21.98 5.42 -9.76
CA ILE A 140 -23.27 5.55 -10.42
C ILE A 140 -23.35 4.64 -11.65
#